data_cbe57b31de6735847a5b49e3173a2ccc
#
_entry.id   cbe57b31de6735847a5b49e3173a2ccc
#
_cell.length_a   1.000
_cell.length_b   1.000
_cell.length_c   1.000
_cell.angle_alpha   90.00
_cell.angle_beta   90.00
_cell.angle_gamma   90.00
#
_symmetry.space_group_name_H-M   'P 1'
#
loop_
_entity.id
_entity.type
_entity.pdbx_description
1 polymer ?
#
loop_
_entity_poly.entity_id
_entity_poly.type
_entity_poly.pdbx_seq_one_letter_code
_entity_poly.pdbx_strand_id
1 'polypeptide(L)'
;MTFERITSPSHPLYADAMALYGISFPAHEQRETPSQTAILTHPDYHFTAILDGSAFVGDMLYWETPDFRYIEHFCILPALRGQRYGSRALSMLPNDRPVILEIDPPVDEIAIRRKGFYERCGFTANPYPHVHPAYHKGVRGHDLVLMSRPDGLTDKQCRAFHTNSILKHGIEHSRFFVPAKLSEARRTGGTRERNDAKPGRKRCCANAMV
;
A
#
# COMPACT_ATOMS: atom_id res chain seq x y z
N MET A 1 14.71 -17.33 5.42
CA MET A 1 14.29 -16.22 4.51
C MET A 1 15.19 -15.03 4.75
N THR A 2 15.48 -14.26 3.69
CA THR A 2 16.26 -13.02 3.73
C THR A 2 15.58 -11.97 2.84
N PHE A 3 15.91 -10.72 3.11
CA PHE A 3 15.53 -9.58 2.27
C PHE A 3 16.75 -9.08 1.51
N GLU A 4 16.63 -8.89 0.21
CA GLU A 4 17.68 -8.35 -0.64
C GLU A 4 17.18 -7.09 -1.34
N ARG A 5 17.78 -5.94 -0.99
CA ARG A 5 17.35 -4.63 -1.50
C ARG A 5 17.87 -4.43 -2.92
N ILE A 6 16.97 -4.14 -3.82
CA ILE A 6 17.23 -3.80 -5.23
C ILE A 6 17.38 -2.28 -5.33
N THR A 7 18.57 -1.82 -5.69
CA THR A 7 18.90 -0.39 -5.82
C THR A 7 19.19 0.05 -7.24
N SER A 8 19.16 -0.88 -8.19
CA SER A 8 19.48 -0.62 -9.60
C SER A 8 18.72 -1.57 -10.53
N PRO A 9 18.32 -1.13 -11.72
CA PRO A 9 17.78 -2.01 -12.75
C PRO A 9 18.76 -3.11 -13.24
N SER A 10 20.06 -2.97 -12.98
CA SER A 10 21.06 -3.99 -13.28
C SER A 10 21.17 -5.09 -12.22
N HIS A 11 20.40 -5.01 -11.15
CA HIS A 11 20.36 -6.03 -10.11
C HIS A 11 19.82 -7.35 -10.68
N PRO A 12 20.44 -8.52 -10.40
CA PRO A 12 20.03 -9.81 -10.99
C PRO A 12 18.55 -10.14 -10.80
N LEU A 13 17.96 -9.78 -9.66
CA LEU A 13 16.55 -10.05 -9.34
C LEU A 13 15.58 -8.98 -9.82
N TYR A 14 16.06 -7.87 -10.42
CA TYR A 14 15.18 -6.75 -10.77
C TYR A 14 14.11 -7.12 -11.80
N ALA A 15 14.48 -7.91 -12.82
CA ALA A 15 13.54 -8.31 -13.87
C ALA A 15 12.41 -9.21 -13.30
N ASP A 16 12.76 -10.18 -12.47
CA ASP A 16 11.78 -11.08 -11.83
C ASP A 16 10.88 -10.34 -10.85
N ALA A 17 11.47 -9.44 -10.05
CA ALA A 17 10.74 -8.60 -9.11
C ALA A 17 9.74 -7.68 -9.83
N MET A 18 10.16 -6.99 -10.88
CA MET A 18 9.27 -6.15 -11.69
C MET A 18 8.19 -6.94 -12.43
N ALA A 19 8.49 -8.16 -12.87
CA ALA A 19 7.50 -9.05 -13.47
C ALA A 19 6.43 -9.45 -12.46
N LEU A 20 6.83 -9.82 -11.24
CA LEU A 20 5.90 -10.14 -10.16
C LEU A 20 5.07 -8.92 -9.75
N TYR A 21 5.70 -7.75 -9.59
CA TYR A 21 5.02 -6.49 -9.30
C TYR A 21 3.94 -6.19 -10.36
N GLY A 22 4.29 -6.31 -11.65
CA GLY A 22 3.39 -6.03 -12.77
C GLY A 22 2.15 -6.92 -12.83
N ILE A 23 2.26 -8.20 -12.43
CA ILE A 23 1.11 -9.12 -12.40
C ILE A 23 0.32 -9.08 -11.10
N SER A 24 0.91 -8.53 -10.03
CA SER A 24 0.31 -8.53 -8.69
C SER A 24 -0.58 -7.32 -8.43
N PHE A 25 -0.34 -6.21 -9.12
CA PHE A 25 -1.07 -4.96 -8.90
C PHE A 25 -1.67 -4.46 -10.22
N PRO A 26 -2.89 -3.89 -10.23
CA PRO A 26 -3.46 -3.30 -11.42
C PRO A 26 -2.65 -2.05 -11.83
N ALA A 27 -2.64 -1.73 -13.13
CA ALA A 27 -1.79 -0.67 -13.69
C ALA A 27 -1.97 0.70 -13.00
N HIS A 28 -3.20 1.02 -12.52
CA HIS A 28 -3.47 2.29 -11.84
C HIS A 28 -2.93 2.36 -10.41
N GLU A 29 -2.56 1.21 -9.83
CA GLU A 29 -1.90 1.08 -8.53
C GLU A 29 -0.38 0.93 -8.66
N GLN A 30 0.13 0.83 -9.87
CA GLN A 30 1.55 0.74 -10.13
C GLN A 30 2.14 2.13 -10.34
N ARG A 31 3.34 2.35 -9.82
CA ARG A 31 4.15 3.52 -10.15
C ARG A 31 4.61 3.43 -11.60
N GLU A 32 4.62 4.53 -12.33
CA GLU A 32 5.17 4.57 -13.68
C GLU A 32 6.63 4.10 -13.69
N THR A 33 7.03 3.30 -14.70
CA THR A 33 8.36 2.69 -14.76
C THR A 33 9.52 3.69 -14.60
N PRO A 34 9.51 4.89 -15.22
CA PRO A 34 10.57 5.87 -14.99
C PRO A 34 10.64 6.34 -13.54
N SER A 35 9.49 6.56 -12.91
CA SER A 35 9.40 6.96 -11.50
C SER A 35 9.87 5.83 -10.58
N GLN A 36 9.44 4.59 -10.84
CA GLN A 36 9.88 3.41 -10.10
C GLN A 36 11.40 3.23 -10.16
N THR A 37 12.00 3.43 -11.35
CA THR A 37 13.44 3.35 -11.53
C THR A 37 14.17 4.47 -10.77
N ALA A 38 13.65 5.69 -10.84
CA ALA A 38 14.27 6.86 -10.20
C ALA A 38 14.34 6.74 -8.68
N ILE A 39 13.34 6.12 -8.04
CA ILE A 39 13.30 6.00 -6.57
C ILE A 39 14.13 4.85 -6.01
N LEU A 40 14.64 3.92 -6.82
CA LEU A 40 15.42 2.75 -6.33
C LEU A 40 16.61 3.15 -5.47
N THR A 41 17.23 4.31 -5.74
CA THR A 41 18.38 4.83 -4.99
C THR A 41 17.99 5.70 -3.80
N HIS A 42 16.69 5.97 -3.59
CA HIS A 42 16.27 6.79 -2.45
C HIS A 42 16.59 6.09 -1.12
N PRO A 43 17.25 6.74 -0.15
CA PRO A 43 17.71 6.07 1.07
C PRO A 43 16.58 5.42 1.88
N ASP A 44 15.42 6.06 1.94
CA ASP A 44 14.25 5.58 2.70
C ASP A 44 13.36 4.61 1.92
N TYR A 45 13.59 4.42 0.62
CA TYR A 45 12.78 3.51 -0.21
C TYR A 45 13.48 2.15 -0.33
N HIS A 46 12.74 1.10 -0.08
CA HIS A 46 13.22 -0.28 -0.14
C HIS A 46 12.40 -1.08 -1.13
N PHE A 47 12.93 -1.28 -2.32
CA PHE A 47 12.44 -2.33 -3.21
C PHE A 47 13.17 -3.62 -2.85
N THR A 48 12.48 -4.53 -2.21
CA THR A 48 13.11 -5.68 -1.55
C THR A 48 12.60 -6.99 -2.14
N ALA A 49 13.50 -7.77 -2.71
CA ALA A 49 13.24 -9.16 -3.06
C ALA A 49 13.24 -10.01 -1.78
N ILE A 50 12.29 -10.92 -1.67
CA ILE A 50 12.17 -11.89 -0.58
C ILE A 50 12.71 -13.21 -1.07
N LEU A 51 13.70 -13.76 -0.36
CA LEU A 51 14.35 -15.02 -0.71
C LEU A 51 14.14 -16.11 0.36
N ASP A 52 13.96 -17.34 -0.05
CA ASP A 52 14.07 -18.54 0.82
C ASP A 52 15.24 -19.39 0.33
N GLY A 53 16.37 -19.32 1.05
CA GLY A 53 17.66 -19.73 0.50
C GLY A 53 18.05 -18.83 -0.69
N SER A 54 18.27 -19.42 -1.85
CA SER A 54 18.51 -18.69 -3.11
C SER A 54 17.24 -18.49 -3.96
N ALA A 55 16.09 -19.04 -3.54
CA ALA A 55 14.87 -18.97 -4.31
C ALA A 55 14.16 -17.64 -4.08
N PHE A 56 13.83 -16.92 -5.17
CA PHE A 56 12.95 -15.75 -5.13
C PHE A 56 11.51 -16.17 -4.84
N VAL A 57 10.90 -15.60 -3.81
CA VAL A 57 9.55 -15.98 -3.37
C VAL A 57 8.55 -14.83 -3.38
N GLY A 58 8.99 -13.58 -3.49
CA GLY A 58 8.11 -12.43 -3.50
C GLY A 58 8.85 -11.10 -3.39
N ASP A 59 8.07 -10.02 -3.30
CA ASP A 59 8.55 -8.65 -3.16
C ASP A 59 7.88 -7.93 -2.00
N MET A 60 8.62 -7.03 -1.38
CA MET A 60 8.11 -6.03 -0.46
C MET A 60 8.71 -4.67 -0.80
N LEU A 61 7.86 -3.75 -1.20
CA LEU A 61 8.21 -2.36 -1.50
C LEU A 61 7.72 -1.50 -0.34
N TYR A 62 8.64 -0.88 0.39
CA TYR A 62 8.27 -0.12 1.58
C TYR A 62 9.16 1.12 1.77
N TRP A 63 8.61 2.06 2.50
CA TRP A 63 9.32 3.25 2.96
C TRP A 63 9.70 3.10 4.43
N GLU A 64 10.89 3.48 4.77
CA GLU A 64 11.38 3.51 6.15
C GLU A 64 11.68 4.94 6.56
N THR A 65 10.97 5.42 7.58
CA THR A 65 11.16 6.75 8.15
C THR A 65 11.54 6.62 9.62
N PRO A 66 12.00 7.68 10.27
CA PRO A 66 12.21 7.65 11.73
C PRO A 66 10.95 7.28 12.52
N ASP A 67 9.76 7.65 12.02
CA ASP A 67 8.50 7.54 12.74
C ASP A 67 7.72 6.25 12.43
N PHE A 68 7.88 5.66 11.24
CA PHE A 68 7.14 4.46 10.81
C PHE A 68 7.82 3.76 9.61
N ARG A 69 7.41 2.50 9.36
CA ARG A 69 7.58 1.81 8.07
C ARG A 69 6.25 1.74 7.35
N TYR A 70 6.22 2.12 6.08
CA TYR A 70 5.02 2.04 5.26
C TYR A 70 5.24 1.03 4.14
N ILE A 71 4.50 -0.10 4.20
CA ILE A 71 4.47 -1.10 3.14
C ILE A 71 3.55 -0.60 2.05
N GLU A 72 4.14 -0.16 0.95
CA GLU A 72 3.43 0.36 -0.23
C GLU A 72 2.89 -0.79 -1.08
N HIS A 73 3.73 -1.80 -1.36
CA HIS A 73 3.36 -2.98 -2.11
C HIS A 73 3.96 -4.24 -1.48
N PHE A 74 3.18 -5.31 -1.45
CA PHE A 74 3.64 -6.59 -0.92
C PHE A 74 2.97 -7.74 -1.65
N CYS A 75 3.77 -8.63 -2.22
CA CYS A 75 3.26 -9.78 -2.96
C CYS A 75 4.17 -11.01 -2.84
N ILE A 76 3.53 -12.17 -2.93
CA ILE A 76 4.19 -13.49 -2.99
C ILE A 76 3.88 -14.11 -4.34
N LEU A 77 4.86 -14.80 -4.92
CA LEU A 77 4.68 -15.56 -6.16
C LEU A 77 3.39 -16.39 -6.10
N PRO A 78 2.53 -16.35 -7.13
CA PRO A 78 1.23 -17.04 -7.10
C PRO A 78 1.32 -18.52 -6.73
N ALA A 79 2.33 -19.23 -7.22
CA ALA A 79 2.56 -20.65 -6.93
C ALA A 79 2.94 -20.93 -5.47
N LEU A 80 3.35 -19.92 -4.71
CA LEU A 80 3.82 -20.06 -3.32
C LEU A 80 2.83 -19.50 -2.29
N ARG A 81 1.68 -18.98 -2.75
CA ARG A 81 0.64 -18.49 -1.86
C ARG A 81 0.04 -19.61 -1.02
N GLY A 82 -0.43 -19.28 0.17
CA GLY A 82 -0.94 -20.29 1.12
C GLY A 82 0.14 -21.07 1.89
N GLN A 83 1.42 -20.93 1.54
CA GLN A 83 2.56 -21.62 2.16
C GLN A 83 3.24 -20.81 3.27
N ARG A 84 2.55 -19.84 3.86
CA ARG A 84 3.02 -18.97 4.95
C ARG A 84 4.21 -18.04 4.61
N TYR A 85 4.63 -17.92 3.35
CA TYR A 85 5.71 -17.01 2.98
C TYR A 85 5.38 -15.56 3.34
N GLY A 86 4.15 -15.12 3.11
CA GLY A 86 3.70 -13.77 3.43
C GLY A 86 3.79 -13.46 4.93
N SER A 87 3.28 -14.33 5.79
CA SER A 87 3.35 -14.12 7.26
C SER A 87 4.78 -14.16 7.78
N ARG A 88 5.62 -15.06 7.24
CA ARG A 88 7.06 -15.12 7.58
C ARG A 88 7.77 -13.84 7.17
N ALA A 89 7.50 -13.32 5.96
CA ALA A 89 8.10 -12.08 5.48
C ALA A 89 7.70 -10.88 6.36
N LEU A 90 6.41 -10.75 6.68
CA LEU A 90 5.96 -9.68 7.58
C LEU A 90 6.63 -9.79 8.95
N SER A 91 6.81 -10.99 9.51
CA SER A 91 7.46 -11.17 10.82
C SER A 91 8.95 -10.79 10.84
N MET A 92 9.59 -10.67 9.68
CA MET A 92 11.00 -10.22 9.60
C MET A 92 11.16 -8.70 9.76
N LEU A 93 10.09 -7.92 9.56
CA LEU A 93 10.15 -6.48 9.82
C LEU A 93 10.21 -6.22 11.33
N PRO A 94 11.18 -5.44 11.81
CA PRO A 94 11.26 -5.08 13.23
C PRO A 94 10.03 -4.34 13.74
N ASN A 95 9.71 -4.51 15.02
CA ASN A 95 8.60 -3.82 15.71
C ASN A 95 9.08 -2.60 16.53
N ASP A 96 10.18 -1.98 16.14
CA ASP A 96 10.78 -0.80 16.79
C ASP A 96 9.99 0.49 16.53
N ARG A 97 9.12 0.48 15.54
CA ARG A 97 8.22 1.57 15.14
C ARG A 97 6.97 1.01 14.47
N PRO A 98 5.88 1.79 14.34
CA PRO A 98 4.69 1.34 13.62
C PRO A 98 5.01 0.87 12.20
N VAL A 99 4.49 -0.30 11.83
CA VAL A 99 4.44 -0.77 10.45
C VAL A 99 3.02 -0.50 9.95
N ILE A 100 2.90 0.27 8.88
CA ILE A 100 1.63 0.72 8.30
C ILE A 100 1.48 0.12 6.91
N LEU A 101 0.29 -0.26 6.54
CA LEU A 101 -0.09 -0.66 5.18
C LEU A 101 -1.53 -0.23 4.88
N GLU A 102 -1.89 -0.32 3.62
CA GLU A 102 -3.21 0.01 3.10
C GLU A 102 -3.84 -1.22 2.47
N ILE A 103 -5.14 -1.37 2.65
CA ILE A 103 -5.94 -2.43 2.01
C ILE A 103 -7.23 -1.85 1.44
N ASP A 104 -7.78 -2.53 0.43
CA ASP A 104 -9.14 -2.23 -0.03
C ASP A 104 -10.15 -2.37 1.11
N PRO A 105 -11.21 -1.54 1.12
CA PRO A 105 -12.32 -1.74 2.03
C PRO A 105 -12.87 -3.18 1.93
N PRO A 106 -13.15 -3.85 3.06
CA PRO A 106 -13.52 -5.27 3.08
C PRO A 106 -14.98 -5.48 2.64
N VAL A 107 -15.28 -5.15 1.38
CA VAL A 107 -16.63 -5.21 0.80
C VAL A 107 -16.87 -6.46 -0.06
N ASP A 108 -15.83 -7.22 -0.36
CA ASP A 108 -15.92 -8.50 -1.08
C ASP A 108 -15.07 -9.58 -0.38
N GLU A 109 -15.23 -10.83 -0.81
CA GLU A 109 -14.56 -11.97 -0.18
C GLU A 109 -13.03 -11.89 -0.23
N ILE A 110 -12.46 -11.30 -1.27
CA ILE A 110 -11.00 -11.17 -1.43
C ILE A 110 -10.47 -10.15 -0.44
N ALA A 111 -11.09 -8.98 -0.37
CA ALA A 111 -10.72 -7.91 0.56
C ALA A 111 -10.92 -8.35 2.03
N ILE A 112 -12.01 -9.08 2.33
CA ILE A 112 -12.25 -9.66 3.67
C ILE A 112 -11.14 -10.66 4.04
N ARG A 113 -10.78 -11.57 3.12
CA ARG A 113 -9.70 -12.55 3.37
C ARG A 113 -8.35 -11.86 3.56
N ARG A 114 -8.06 -10.81 2.77
CA ARG A 114 -6.84 -10.00 2.89
C ARG A 114 -6.77 -9.30 4.25
N LYS A 115 -7.85 -8.64 4.67
CA LYS A 115 -7.95 -8.04 6.00
C LYS A 115 -7.66 -9.06 7.09
N GLY A 116 -8.35 -10.22 7.06
CA GLY A 116 -8.15 -11.30 8.02
C GLY A 116 -6.72 -11.88 8.01
N PHE A 117 -6.04 -11.89 6.86
CA PHE A 117 -4.63 -12.27 6.79
C PHE A 117 -3.75 -11.28 7.58
N TYR A 118 -3.92 -9.97 7.36
CA TYR A 118 -3.14 -8.96 8.08
C TYR A 118 -3.46 -8.93 9.57
N GLU A 119 -4.72 -9.13 9.96
CA GLU A 119 -5.12 -9.26 11.38
C GLU A 119 -4.38 -10.43 12.06
N ARG A 120 -4.28 -11.58 11.40
CA ARG A 120 -3.50 -12.72 11.91
C ARG A 120 -1.99 -12.46 11.97
N CYS A 121 -1.49 -11.48 11.21
CA CYS A 121 -0.11 -10.99 11.26
C CYS A 121 0.09 -9.85 12.27
N GLY A 122 -0.91 -9.59 13.13
CA GLY A 122 -0.84 -8.59 14.21
C GLY A 122 -1.19 -7.16 13.79
N PHE A 123 -1.74 -6.95 12.60
CA PHE A 123 -2.20 -5.64 12.18
C PHE A 123 -3.62 -5.35 12.68
N THR A 124 -3.87 -4.09 13.02
CA THR A 124 -5.18 -3.58 13.43
C THR A 124 -5.65 -2.53 12.42
N ALA A 125 -6.93 -2.60 12.01
CA ALA A 125 -7.52 -1.58 11.17
C ALA A 125 -7.73 -0.28 11.96
N ASN A 126 -7.36 0.85 11.36
CA ASN A 126 -7.50 2.16 11.97
C ASN A 126 -8.81 2.85 11.55
N PRO A 127 -9.46 3.63 12.43
CA PRO A 127 -10.76 4.25 12.16
C PRO A 127 -10.65 5.57 11.35
N TYR A 128 -9.49 5.88 10.80
CA TYR A 128 -9.26 7.15 10.11
C TYR A 128 -9.67 7.05 8.64
N PRO A 129 -10.47 7.99 8.12
CA PRO A 129 -10.71 8.11 6.69
C PRO A 129 -9.38 8.32 5.96
N HIS A 130 -9.17 7.52 4.91
CA HIS A 130 -7.95 7.58 4.14
C HIS A 130 -8.21 7.41 2.66
N VAL A 131 -7.61 8.29 1.86
CA VAL A 131 -7.62 8.25 0.41
C VAL A 131 -6.18 8.19 -0.07
N HIS A 132 -5.82 7.11 -0.72
CA HIS A 132 -4.51 7.00 -1.36
C HIS A 132 -4.47 7.93 -2.60
N PRO A 133 -3.47 8.80 -2.74
CA PRO A 133 -3.31 9.61 -3.94
C PRO A 133 -3.03 8.73 -5.16
N ALA A 134 -3.54 9.13 -6.33
CA ALA A 134 -3.33 8.36 -7.53
C ALA A 134 -1.87 8.42 -8.01
N TYR A 135 -1.34 7.30 -8.50
CA TYR A 135 -0.01 7.24 -9.12
C TYR A 135 0.04 7.90 -10.51
N HIS A 136 -1.10 8.08 -11.16
CA HIS A 136 -1.20 8.57 -12.53
C HIS A 136 -2.00 9.87 -12.61
N LYS A 137 -1.58 10.79 -13.50
CA LYS A 137 -2.32 12.04 -13.76
C LYS A 137 -3.72 11.74 -14.28
N GLY A 138 -4.71 12.50 -13.79
CA GLY A 138 -6.10 12.38 -14.24
C GLY A 138 -6.85 11.17 -13.65
N VAL A 139 -6.20 10.34 -12.84
CA VAL A 139 -6.84 9.29 -12.06
C VAL A 139 -7.22 9.85 -10.69
N ARG A 140 -8.39 9.46 -10.18
CA ARG A 140 -8.80 9.82 -8.81
C ARG A 140 -8.13 8.87 -7.82
N GLY A 141 -7.74 9.40 -6.66
CA GLY A 141 -7.40 8.59 -5.50
C GLY A 141 -8.55 7.67 -5.10
N HIS A 142 -8.27 6.61 -4.41
CA HIS A 142 -9.27 5.66 -3.95
C HIS A 142 -9.23 5.49 -2.43
N ASP A 143 -10.41 5.22 -1.88
CA ASP A 143 -10.57 5.00 -0.45
C ASP A 143 -9.90 3.68 -0.05
N LEU A 144 -9.03 3.71 0.95
CA LEU A 144 -8.37 2.54 1.52
C LEU A 144 -8.53 2.52 3.03
N VAL A 145 -8.33 1.35 3.63
CA VAL A 145 -8.27 1.17 5.08
C VAL A 145 -6.81 1.10 5.50
N LEU A 146 -6.41 2.01 6.39
CA LEU A 146 -5.10 1.95 7.03
C LEU A 146 -5.07 0.82 8.05
N MET A 147 -4.08 -0.05 7.98
CA MET A 147 -3.80 -1.02 9.02
C MET A 147 -2.41 -0.78 9.60
N SER A 148 -2.24 -1.01 10.89
CA SER A 148 -0.96 -0.82 11.56
C SER A 148 -0.69 -1.89 12.61
N ARG A 149 0.59 -2.08 12.94
CA ARG A 149 1.06 -2.91 14.04
C ARG A 149 2.26 -2.25 14.74
N PRO A 150 2.61 -2.57 16.02
CA PRO A 150 1.91 -3.54 16.88
C PRO A 150 0.53 -3.08 17.32
N ASP A 151 0.27 -1.76 17.34
CA ASP A 151 -0.96 -1.14 17.81
C ASP A 151 -1.63 -0.31 16.72
N GLY A 152 -2.87 0.14 16.98
CA GLY A 152 -3.54 1.16 16.18
C GLY A 152 -2.80 2.50 16.26
N LEU A 153 -2.89 3.30 15.20
CA LEU A 153 -2.27 4.62 15.14
C LEU A 153 -2.98 5.61 16.07
N THR A 154 -2.21 6.45 16.73
CA THR A 154 -2.74 7.65 17.36
C THR A 154 -3.04 8.72 16.29
N ASP A 155 -3.87 9.72 16.64
CA ASP A 155 -4.14 10.87 15.76
C ASP A 155 -2.86 11.58 15.27
N LYS A 156 -1.86 11.67 16.15
CA LYS A 156 -0.55 12.29 15.81
C LYS A 156 0.18 11.45 14.75
N GLN A 157 0.22 10.13 14.94
CA GLN A 157 0.89 9.22 14.00
C GLN A 157 0.15 9.18 12.66
N CYS A 158 -1.18 9.17 12.66
CA CYS A 158 -1.98 9.22 11.44
C CYS A 158 -1.73 10.51 10.66
N ARG A 159 -1.70 11.67 11.32
CA ARG A 159 -1.33 12.95 10.69
C ARG A 159 0.08 12.95 10.14
N ALA A 160 1.05 12.41 10.88
CA ALA A 160 2.42 12.29 10.42
C ALA A 160 2.54 11.39 9.17
N PHE A 161 1.83 10.26 9.16
CA PHE A 161 1.74 9.37 8.00
C PHE A 161 1.19 10.10 6.77
N HIS A 162 0.04 10.79 6.89
CA HIS A 162 -0.56 11.52 5.77
C HIS A 162 0.37 12.60 5.21
N THR A 163 1.06 13.35 6.08
CA THR A 163 2.01 14.37 5.66
C THR A 163 3.19 13.76 4.90
N ASN A 164 3.75 12.65 5.38
CA ASN A 164 4.88 11.98 4.73
C ASN A 164 4.48 11.27 3.43
N SER A 165 3.31 10.62 3.37
CA SER A 165 2.81 9.97 2.16
C SER A 165 2.61 10.98 1.03
N ILE A 166 2.02 12.13 1.31
CA ILE A 166 1.85 13.22 0.34
C ILE A 166 3.20 13.68 -0.22
N LEU A 167 4.22 13.85 0.62
CA LEU A 167 5.55 14.24 0.18
C LEU A 167 6.23 13.19 -0.71
N LYS A 168 6.03 11.92 -0.43
CA LYS A 168 6.72 10.81 -1.13
C LYS A 168 6.03 10.39 -2.42
N HIS A 169 4.71 10.50 -2.50
CA HIS A 169 3.96 10.31 -3.75
C HIS A 169 4.01 11.56 -4.65
N GLY A 170 4.27 12.73 -4.05
CA GLY A 170 4.22 14.04 -4.70
C GLY A 170 5.52 14.51 -5.35
N ILE A 171 6.61 13.72 -5.38
CA ILE A 171 7.88 14.19 -5.96
C ILE A 171 7.75 14.58 -7.45
N GLU A 172 6.71 14.12 -8.15
CA GLU A 172 6.49 14.52 -9.56
C GLU A 172 5.16 15.27 -9.83
N HIS A 173 4.22 15.36 -8.88
CA HIS A 173 2.86 15.85 -9.19
C HIS A 173 2.29 16.93 -8.23
N SER A 174 3.06 17.46 -7.28
CA SER A 174 2.53 18.34 -6.23
C SER A 174 2.44 19.83 -6.62
N ARG A 175 1.75 20.16 -7.71
CA ARG A 175 1.29 21.57 -7.89
C ARG A 175 -0.20 21.79 -7.60
N PHE A 176 -0.98 20.76 -7.23
CA PHE A 176 -2.45 20.90 -7.13
C PHE A 176 -3.14 20.16 -5.98
N PHE A 177 -2.46 19.78 -4.91
CA PHE A 177 -3.17 19.27 -3.75
C PHE A 177 -3.27 20.32 -2.66
N VAL A 178 -4.43 20.99 -2.59
CA VAL A 178 -4.85 21.76 -1.42
C VAL A 178 -5.59 20.77 -0.51
N PRO A 179 -5.11 20.51 0.73
CA PRO A 179 -5.86 19.66 1.65
C PRO A 179 -7.21 20.29 1.91
N ALA A 180 -8.29 19.55 1.69
CA ALA A 180 -9.63 19.96 2.09
C ALA A 180 -9.57 20.29 3.58
N LYS A 181 -9.82 21.55 3.94
CA LYS A 181 -9.97 21.97 5.33
C LYS A 181 -11.00 21.03 5.97
N LEU A 182 -10.66 20.46 7.09
CA LEU A 182 -11.61 19.86 8.02
C LEU A 182 -12.61 20.96 8.41
N SER A 183 -13.67 21.10 7.60
CA SER A 183 -14.79 21.97 7.91
C SER A 183 -15.66 21.23 8.92
N GLU A 184 -15.78 21.85 10.09
CA GLU A 184 -16.76 21.51 11.11
C GLU A 184 -18.11 21.19 10.48
N ALA A 185 -18.59 19.97 10.72
CA ALA A 185 -19.93 19.55 10.36
C ALA A 185 -20.94 20.33 11.21
N ARG A 186 -21.43 21.47 10.72
CA ARG A 186 -22.64 22.08 11.21
C ARG A 186 -23.82 21.30 10.65
N ARG A 187 -24.61 20.74 11.57
CA ARG A 187 -25.94 20.18 11.31
C ARG A 187 -26.83 21.22 10.66
N THR A 188 -27.36 20.93 9.49
CA THR A 188 -28.69 21.42 9.07
C THR A 188 -29.29 20.36 8.12
N GLY A 189 -30.51 19.96 8.43
CA GLY A 189 -31.29 19.01 7.65
C GLY A 189 -31.82 19.64 6.35
N GLY A 190 -32.08 18.79 5.37
CA GLY A 190 -32.71 19.20 4.09
C GLY A 190 -32.89 17.99 3.18
N THR A 191 -34.10 17.52 3.09
CA THR A 191 -34.85 16.73 2.14
C THR A 191 -34.17 16.05 0.94
N ARG A 192 -34.61 14.80 0.77
CA ARG A 192 -34.41 13.82 -0.33
C ARG A 192 -34.74 14.41 -1.72
N GLU A 193 -33.86 14.10 -2.67
CA GLU A 193 -34.29 13.75 -4.03
C GLU A 193 -33.53 12.51 -4.50
N ARG A 194 -34.30 11.52 -4.99
CA ARG A 194 -33.78 10.27 -5.57
C ARG A 194 -33.42 10.56 -7.02
N ASN A 195 -32.21 10.21 -7.42
CA ASN A 195 -31.91 9.96 -8.82
C ASN A 195 -31.20 8.62 -8.94
N ASP A 196 -31.95 7.64 -9.47
CA ASP A 196 -31.47 6.32 -9.85
C ASP A 196 -30.62 6.43 -11.12
N ALA A 197 -29.33 6.32 -11.00
CA ALA A 197 -28.46 5.97 -12.12
C ALA A 197 -27.44 4.93 -11.62
N LYS A 198 -27.63 3.68 -12.01
CA LYS A 198 -26.67 2.60 -11.78
C LYS A 198 -25.43 2.85 -12.63
N PRO A 199 -24.23 3.03 -12.06
CA PRO A 199 -22.99 2.88 -12.81
C PRO A 199 -22.58 1.41 -12.79
N GLY A 200 -22.26 0.88 -13.97
CA GLY A 200 -21.80 -0.48 -14.17
C GLY A 200 -20.59 -0.82 -13.30
N ARG A 201 -20.70 -1.91 -12.57
CA ARG A 201 -19.60 -2.49 -11.79
C ARG A 201 -18.49 -2.94 -12.74
N LYS A 202 -17.47 -2.12 -12.92
CA LYS A 202 -16.15 -2.63 -13.33
C LYS A 202 -15.54 -3.30 -12.11
N ARG A 203 -15.37 -4.62 -12.20
CA ARG A 203 -14.67 -5.42 -11.18
C ARG A 203 -13.23 -4.93 -11.09
N CYS A 204 -12.90 -4.22 -10.03
CA CYS A 204 -11.51 -4.03 -9.64
C CYS A 204 -11.01 -5.38 -9.13
N CYS A 205 -10.28 -6.10 -9.96
CA CYS A 205 -9.58 -7.31 -9.55
C CYS A 205 -8.19 -6.89 -9.06
N ALA A 206 -8.09 -6.38 -7.85
CA ALA A 206 -6.79 -6.26 -7.18
C ALA A 206 -6.30 -7.67 -6.84
N ASN A 207 -5.42 -8.21 -7.67
CA ASN A 207 -4.89 -9.57 -7.55
C ASN A 207 -3.69 -9.70 -6.60
N ALA A 208 -3.49 -8.75 -5.70
CA ALA A 208 -2.47 -8.91 -4.66
C ALA A 208 -3.00 -9.84 -3.57
N MET A 209 -2.84 -11.14 -3.74
CA MET A 209 -3.04 -12.11 -2.67
C MET A 209 -1.70 -12.53 -2.09
N VAL A 210 -1.56 -12.37 -0.79
CA VAL A 210 -0.44 -12.86 0.03
C VAL A 210 -0.69 -14.32 0.42
#